data_d9cd8404c32a5efaeb064b21124dafb6
#
_entry.id   d9cd8404c32a5efaeb064b21124dafb6
#
_cell.length_a   1.000
_cell.length_b   1.000
_cell.length_c   1.000
_cell.angle_alpha   90.00
_cell.angle_beta   90.00
_cell.angle_gamma   90.00
#
_symmetry.space_group_name_H-M   'P 1'
#
loop_
_entity.id
_entity.type
_entity.pdbx_description
1 polymer ?
#
loop_
_entity_poly.entity_id
_entity_poly.type
_entity_poly.pdbx_seq_one_letter_code
_entity_poly.pdbx_strand_id
1 'polypeptide(L)'
;MIKEELLNLFLQTNSLDKLTEAVSLSLNCPVIVADNGFNVVSSFAPIGVDSEVYLKTVSHSKLPDFLCEKIVNEAKFITLNGGAETYIADKLIFENAEIGCAVYIKKPKKSSDSENIIFADSLISKQFYSEKQSFGAPGDCAEEILLDLILGRFEDKATFKLRTSGTFLSNFSPERFALLKTDGDQNSLNFLKAEISDNFHASLSLKYKDGIIAFLHKDHDIGELKAIAKRNAASAVISDKLEDLYDLKRDYESVNIAFDYLKNRNKPAFFEFYSDCSLMVLFKRINDEIGFKDDKIRAISNYDAATGSKLCLTLYTYFICGGSLNKTGEMLFTHRNTVQYRIKKIKEDFDIDPLDPSLFAKYFICSALESFKERKS
;
A
#
# COMPACT_ATOMS: atom_id res chain seq x y z
N MET A 1 -21.94 31.94 -22.78
CA MET A 1 -21.93 33.00 -21.76
C MET A 1 -21.40 32.46 -20.43
N ILE A 2 -22.10 31.61 -19.71
CA ILE A 2 -21.63 31.08 -18.39
C ILE A 2 -20.26 30.42 -18.48
N LYS A 3 -20.01 29.54 -19.48
CA LYS A 3 -18.73 28.81 -19.63
C LYS A 3 -17.56 29.76 -19.91
N GLU A 4 -17.75 30.80 -20.69
CA GLU A 4 -16.70 31.80 -21.00
C GLU A 4 -16.36 32.64 -19.78
N GLU A 5 -17.36 33.07 -19.00
CA GLU A 5 -17.16 33.82 -17.78
C GLU A 5 -16.41 33.02 -16.73
N LEU A 6 -16.80 31.77 -16.51
CA LEU A 6 -16.12 30.88 -15.59
C LEU A 6 -14.67 30.56 -16.02
N LEU A 7 -14.44 30.38 -17.33
CA LEU A 7 -13.09 30.15 -17.85
C LEU A 7 -12.19 31.39 -17.68
N ASN A 8 -12.71 32.57 -17.97
CA ASN A 8 -11.98 33.81 -17.79
C ASN A 8 -11.63 34.07 -16.33
N LEU A 9 -12.55 33.80 -15.42
CA LEU A 9 -12.29 33.90 -13.99
C LEU A 9 -11.25 32.88 -13.54
N PHE A 10 -11.36 31.63 -13.98
CA PHE A 10 -10.37 30.60 -13.69
C PHE A 10 -8.96 31.00 -14.13
N LEU A 11 -8.83 31.64 -15.30
CA LEU A 11 -7.53 32.13 -15.80
C LEU A 11 -7.00 33.35 -15.01
N GLN A 12 -7.85 34.07 -14.31
CA GLN A 12 -7.49 35.27 -13.56
C GLN A 12 -7.34 35.04 -12.05
N THR A 13 -7.82 33.93 -11.53
CA THR A 13 -7.78 33.62 -10.09
C THR A 13 -7.08 32.35 -9.79
N ASN A 14 -6.27 32.35 -8.73
CA ASN A 14 -5.65 31.13 -8.17
C ASN A 14 -6.34 30.76 -6.84
N SER A 15 -7.65 30.98 -6.70
CA SER A 15 -8.39 30.71 -5.46
C SER A 15 -9.60 29.84 -5.74
N LEU A 16 -9.64 28.68 -5.07
CA LEU A 16 -10.77 27.77 -5.10
C LEU A 16 -12.03 28.43 -4.55
N ASP A 17 -11.91 29.22 -3.50
CA ASP A 17 -13.04 29.92 -2.89
C ASP A 17 -13.68 30.89 -3.88
N LYS A 18 -12.87 31.69 -4.60
CA LYS A 18 -13.38 32.63 -5.62
C LYS A 18 -14.03 31.89 -6.81
N LEU A 19 -13.46 30.75 -7.18
CA LEU A 19 -14.05 29.92 -8.24
C LEU A 19 -15.36 29.28 -7.79
N THR A 20 -15.41 28.75 -6.55
CA THR A 20 -16.63 28.20 -5.95
C THR A 20 -17.73 29.27 -5.82
N GLU A 21 -17.38 30.49 -5.40
CA GLU A 21 -18.28 31.63 -5.37
C GLU A 21 -18.85 31.92 -6.76
N ALA A 22 -18.01 32.03 -7.77
CA ALA A 22 -18.46 32.37 -9.13
C ALA A 22 -19.33 31.25 -9.73
N VAL A 23 -19.00 29.98 -9.51
CA VAL A 23 -19.81 28.84 -9.93
C VAL A 23 -21.18 28.89 -9.23
N SER A 24 -21.20 29.13 -7.93
CA SER A 24 -22.42 29.22 -7.13
C SER A 24 -23.34 30.37 -7.61
N LEU A 25 -22.77 31.53 -7.86
CA LEU A 25 -23.50 32.70 -8.39
C LEU A 25 -24.03 32.42 -9.81
N SER A 26 -23.19 31.85 -10.69
CA SER A 26 -23.57 31.55 -12.09
C SER A 26 -24.68 30.49 -12.21
N LEU A 27 -24.68 29.51 -11.31
CA LEU A 27 -25.68 28.44 -11.27
C LEU A 27 -26.85 28.77 -10.34
N ASN A 28 -26.79 29.88 -9.62
CA ASN A 28 -27.75 30.35 -8.62
C ASN A 28 -28.14 29.23 -7.62
N CYS A 29 -27.14 28.57 -7.05
CA CYS A 29 -27.36 27.50 -6.08
C CYS A 29 -26.15 27.39 -5.13
N PRO A 30 -26.34 26.95 -3.87
CA PRO A 30 -25.24 26.63 -2.99
C PRO A 30 -24.34 25.56 -3.59
N VAL A 31 -23.03 25.76 -3.47
CA VAL A 31 -22.00 24.84 -3.91
C VAL A 31 -21.09 24.52 -2.74
N ILE A 32 -20.78 23.25 -2.56
CA ILE A 32 -19.85 22.74 -1.55
C ILE A 32 -18.81 21.89 -2.28
N VAL A 33 -17.54 22.19 -2.04
CA VAL A 33 -16.41 21.37 -2.48
C VAL A 33 -15.84 20.67 -1.24
N ALA A 34 -15.73 19.35 -1.30
CA ALA A 34 -15.18 18.55 -0.21
C ALA A 34 -14.02 17.66 -0.69
N ASP A 35 -13.12 17.36 0.23
CA ASP A 35 -12.02 16.42 -0.01
C ASP A 35 -12.49 14.95 0.00
N ASN A 36 -11.57 13.99 -0.20
CA ASN A 36 -11.88 12.56 -0.17
C ASN A 36 -12.31 12.04 1.21
N GLY A 37 -12.09 12.81 2.28
CA GLY A 37 -12.60 12.55 3.63
C GLY A 37 -13.96 13.20 3.89
N PHE A 38 -14.57 13.79 2.85
CA PHE A 38 -15.82 14.56 2.93
C PHE A 38 -15.76 15.79 3.82
N ASN A 39 -14.56 16.31 4.13
CA ASN A 39 -14.42 17.60 4.82
C ASN A 39 -14.61 18.73 3.84
N VAL A 40 -15.34 19.78 4.25
CA VAL A 40 -15.59 20.96 3.43
C VAL A 40 -14.28 21.73 3.24
N VAL A 41 -13.86 21.89 2.00
CA VAL A 41 -12.66 22.65 1.61
C VAL A 41 -13.03 24.05 1.14
N SER A 42 -14.12 24.17 0.39
CA SER A 42 -14.64 25.44 -0.09
C SER A 42 -16.16 25.36 -0.20
N SER A 43 -16.85 26.47 0.09
CA SER A 43 -18.31 26.52 -0.06
C SER A 43 -18.79 27.94 -0.24
N PHE A 44 -19.86 28.09 -1.03
CA PHE A 44 -20.54 29.39 -1.20
C PHE A 44 -22.03 29.19 -1.45
N ALA A 45 -22.84 30.09 -0.95
CA ALA A 45 -24.28 30.17 -1.24
C ALA A 45 -24.69 31.57 -1.67
N PRO A 46 -25.46 31.75 -2.76
CA PRO A 46 -25.96 33.06 -3.17
C PRO A 46 -26.91 33.63 -2.14
N ILE A 47 -26.92 34.98 -2.02
CA ILE A 47 -27.80 35.69 -1.09
C ILE A 47 -29.27 35.37 -1.43
N GLY A 48 -30.07 35.00 -0.43
CA GLY A 48 -31.48 34.68 -0.59
C GLY A 48 -31.76 33.24 -1.03
N VAL A 49 -30.73 32.41 -1.09
CA VAL A 49 -30.90 30.95 -1.29
C VAL A 49 -30.67 30.26 0.05
N ASP A 50 -31.78 29.96 0.76
CA ASP A 50 -31.73 29.27 2.05
C ASP A 50 -31.74 27.76 1.84
N SER A 51 -30.75 27.10 2.42
CA SER A 51 -30.66 25.62 2.50
C SER A 51 -30.21 25.22 3.90
N GLU A 52 -31.06 24.45 4.58
CA GLU A 52 -30.72 23.94 5.91
C GLU A 52 -29.55 22.96 5.87
N VAL A 53 -29.50 22.14 4.81
CA VAL A 53 -28.40 21.17 4.61
C VAL A 53 -27.08 21.90 4.37
N TYR A 54 -27.07 22.95 3.56
CA TYR A 54 -25.89 23.78 3.35
C TYR A 54 -25.39 24.38 4.68
N LEU A 55 -26.25 25.01 5.45
CA LEU A 55 -25.87 25.65 6.71
C LEU A 55 -25.31 24.63 7.72
N LYS A 56 -25.96 23.47 7.84
CA LYS A 56 -25.49 22.38 8.72
C LYS A 56 -24.12 21.83 8.23
N THR A 57 -23.95 21.63 6.95
CA THR A 57 -22.71 21.14 6.37
C THR A 57 -21.55 22.09 6.64
N VAL A 58 -21.74 23.38 6.39
CA VAL A 58 -20.70 24.39 6.63
C VAL A 58 -20.38 24.51 8.12
N SER A 59 -21.40 24.48 8.99
CA SER A 59 -21.18 24.57 10.45
C SER A 59 -20.41 23.39 11.03
N HIS A 60 -20.57 22.19 10.46
CA HIS A 60 -19.84 20.98 10.88
C HIS A 60 -18.55 20.73 10.09
N SER A 61 -18.29 21.55 9.06
CA SER A 61 -17.16 21.39 8.13
C SER A 61 -17.06 19.99 7.50
N LYS A 62 -18.19 19.27 7.38
CA LYS A 62 -18.26 17.91 6.84
C LYS A 62 -19.59 17.66 6.14
N LEU A 63 -19.55 16.91 5.03
CA LEU A 63 -20.77 16.47 4.33
C LEU A 63 -21.62 15.55 5.20
N PRO A 64 -22.97 15.60 5.11
CA PRO A 64 -23.85 14.68 5.79
C PRO A 64 -23.69 13.24 5.32
N ASP A 65 -23.85 12.27 6.24
CA ASP A 65 -23.63 10.85 5.97
C ASP A 65 -24.45 10.32 4.80
N PHE A 66 -25.70 10.78 4.62
CA PHE A 66 -26.55 10.35 3.52
C PHE A 66 -26.02 10.76 2.13
N LEU A 67 -25.26 11.85 2.04
CA LEU A 67 -24.55 12.25 0.81
C LEU A 67 -23.28 11.43 0.64
N CYS A 68 -22.52 11.25 1.71
CA CYS A 68 -21.29 10.46 1.70
C CYS A 68 -21.52 9.03 1.21
N GLU A 69 -22.51 8.33 1.77
CA GLU A 69 -22.86 6.96 1.37
C GLU A 69 -23.22 6.85 -0.11
N LYS A 70 -23.92 7.83 -0.66
CA LYS A 70 -24.30 7.83 -2.06
C LYS A 70 -23.13 8.14 -2.98
N ILE A 71 -22.27 9.11 -2.63
CA ILE A 71 -21.09 9.45 -3.41
C ILE A 71 -20.10 8.28 -3.48
N VAL A 72 -19.98 7.51 -2.40
CA VAL A 72 -19.12 6.31 -2.38
C VAL A 72 -19.64 5.21 -3.32
N ASN A 73 -20.96 4.98 -3.30
CA ASN A 73 -21.58 3.83 -3.99
C ASN A 73 -21.87 4.06 -5.48
N GLU A 74 -21.81 5.28 -5.98
CA GLU A 74 -22.15 5.59 -7.37
C GLU A 74 -20.93 6.10 -8.15
N ALA A 75 -20.82 5.70 -9.42
CA ALA A 75 -19.62 5.92 -10.23
C ALA A 75 -19.39 7.39 -10.63
N LYS A 76 -20.42 8.14 -11.00
CA LYS A 76 -20.37 9.56 -11.41
C LYS A 76 -21.77 10.18 -11.35
N PHE A 77 -21.82 11.51 -11.17
CA PHE A 77 -22.97 12.37 -11.32
C PHE A 77 -24.27 11.86 -10.67
N ILE A 78 -24.43 12.15 -9.42
CA ILE A 78 -25.55 11.66 -8.60
C ILE A 78 -26.58 12.75 -8.47
N THR A 79 -27.86 12.42 -8.69
CA THR A 79 -28.98 13.30 -8.42
C THR A 79 -29.87 12.72 -7.34
N LEU A 80 -29.95 13.37 -6.19
CA LEU A 80 -30.75 12.97 -5.06
C LEU A 80 -31.89 13.95 -4.83
N ASN A 81 -33.13 13.46 -4.79
CA ASN A 81 -34.29 14.27 -4.45
C ASN A 81 -34.56 14.17 -2.95
N GLY A 82 -34.31 15.27 -2.22
CA GLY A 82 -34.53 15.39 -0.78
C GLY A 82 -35.81 16.14 -0.42
N GLY A 83 -36.91 15.94 -1.16
CA GLY A 83 -38.19 16.62 -0.93
C GLY A 83 -38.20 18.06 -1.45
N ALA A 84 -37.80 19.04 -0.63
CA ALA A 84 -37.77 20.46 -1.02
C ALA A 84 -36.52 20.86 -1.81
N GLU A 85 -35.46 20.06 -1.77
CA GLU A 85 -34.18 20.30 -2.41
C GLU A 85 -33.74 19.11 -3.26
N THR A 86 -32.94 19.39 -4.28
CA THR A 86 -32.28 18.37 -5.11
C THR A 86 -30.79 18.55 -4.97
N TYR A 87 -30.08 17.49 -4.60
CA TYR A 87 -28.63 17.47 -4.46
C TYR A 87 -28.05 16.85 -5.72
N ILE A 88 -27.13 17.56 -6.36
CA ILE A 88 -26.36 17.03 -7.47
C ILE A 88 -24.93 16.94 -6.96
N ALA A 89 -24.40 15.73 -6.92
CA ALA A 89 -23.02 15.52 -6.51
C ALA A 89 -22.22 14.88 -7.65
N ASP A 90 -21.01 15.33 -7.87
CA ASP A 90 -20.06 14.72 -8.81
C ASP A 90 -18.69 14.55 -8.14
N LYS A 91 -18.01 13.49 -8.55
CA LYS A 91 -16.64 13.23 -8.14
C LYS A 91 -15.68 14.13 -8.90
N LEU A 92 -14.84 14.83 -8.20
CA LEU A 92 -13.80 15.64 -8.79
C LEU A 92 -12.60 14.76 -9.14
N ILE A 93 -12.33 14.65 -10.45
CA ILE A 93 -11.28 13.80 -10.98
C ILE A 93 -10.24 14.70 -11.67
N PHE A 94 -8.96 14.51 -11.34
CA PHE A 94 -7.86 15.15 -12.02
C PHE A 94 -6.76 14.11 -12.30
N GLU A 95 -6.26 14.05 -13.55
CA GLU A 95 -5.25 13.08 -14.00
C GLU A 95 -5.57 11.62 -13.62
N ASN A 96 -6.84 11.21 -13.76
CA ASN A 96 -7.37 9.91 -13.38
C ASN A 96 -7.39 9.60 -11.87
N ALA A 97 -7.11 10.59 -11.01
CA ALA A 97 -7.23 10.46 -9.57
C ALA A 97 -8.48 11.16 -9.05
N GLU A 98 -9.26 10.49 -8.20
CA GLU A 98 -10.35 11.12 -7.45
C GLU A 98 -9.74 11.99 -6.35
N ILE A 99 -10.01 13.31 -6.39
CA ILE A 99 -9.41 14.29 -5.48
C ILE A 99 -10.40 14.85 -4.45
N GLY A 100 -11.68 14.55 -4.63
CA GLY A 100 -12.77 15.01 -3.78
C GLY A 100 -14.11 14.95 -4.50
N CYS A 101 -15.08 15.74 -4.05
CA CYS A 101 -16.38 15.86 -4.67
C CYS A 101 -16.91 17.30 -4.63
N ALA A 102 -17.81 17.63 -5.57
CA ALA A 102 -18.59 18.86 -5.56
C ALA A 102 -20.07 18.53 -5.37
N VAL A 103 -20.75 19.29 -4.54
CA VAL A 103 -22.20 19.15 -4.25
C VAL A 103 -22.91 20.46 -4.57
N TYR A 104 -23.92 20.38 -5.41
CA TYR A 104 -24.77 21.50 -5.84
C TYR A 104 -26.17 21.29 -5.25
N ILE A 105 -26.68 22.27 -4.52
CA ILE A 105 -27.99 22.18 -3.87
C ILE A 105 -28.97 23.03 -4.64
N LYS A 106 -29.93 22.39 -5.32
CA LYS A 106 -30.92 23.07 -6.20
C LYS A 106 -32.34 22.90 -5.72
N LYS A 107 -33.19 23.90 -6.00
CA LYS A 107 -34.64 23.70 -5.94
C LYS A 107 -35.06 22.85 -7.15
N PRO A 108 -36.06 21.96 -7.02
CA PRO A 108 -36.46 21.07 -8.10
C PRO A 108 -36.92 21.86 -9.32
N LYS A 109 -36.06 22.03 -10.31
CA LYS A 109 -36.36 22.64 -11.63
C LYS A 109 -35.65 21.86 -12.73
N LYS A 110 -36.28 21.88 -13.93
CA LYS A 110 -35.93 21.10 -15.14
C LYS A 110 -34.45 21.18 -15.58
N SER A 111 -33.95 20.09 -16.01
CA SER A 111 -32.75 19.56 -16.62
C SER A 111 -31.98 20.37 -17.69
N SER A 112 -31.51 21.59 -17.47
CA SER A 112 -30.62 22.25 -18.48
C SER A 112 -29.20 22.54 -17.98
N ASP A 113 -28.88 22.20 -16.75
CA ASP A 113 -27.64 22.65 -16.09
C ASP A 113 -26.51 21.61 -16.05
N SER A 114 -26.77 20.35 -16.46
CA SER A 114 -25.78 19.26 -16.35
C SER A 114 -24.47 19.56 -17.09
N GLU A 115 -24.55 20.14 -18.28
CA GLU A 115 -23.34 20.51 -19.04
C GLU A 115 -22.52 21.64 -18.38
N ASN A 116 -23.22 22.58 -17.70
CA ASN A 116 -22.55 23.67 -17.00
C ASN A 116 -21.90 23.17 -15.70
N ILE A 117 -22.53 22.22 -15.02
CA ILE A 117 -21.99 21.55 -13.83
C ILE A 117 -20.74 20.75 -14.21
N ILE A 118 -20.80 19.90 -15.22
CA ILE A 118 -19.65 19.13 -15.70
C ILE A 118 -18.48 20.05 -16.07
N PHE A 119 -18.76 21.16 -16.73
CA PHE A 119 -17.73 22.14 -17.05
C PHE A 119 -17.16 22.80 -15.79
N ALA A 120 -18.02 23.21 -14.84
CA ALA A 120 -17.60 23.77 -13.55
C ALA A 120 -16.73 22.79 -12.76
N ASP A 121 -17.12 21.51 -12.69
CA ASP A 121 -16.37 20.45 -12.02
C ASP A 121 -14.97 20.25 -12.62
N SER A 122 -14.84 20.40 -13.94
CA SER A 122 -13.53 20.33 -14.60
C SER A 122 -12.58 21.49 -14.18
N LEU A 123 -13.13 22.69 -13.97
CA LEU A 123 -12.35 23.85 -13.51
C LEU A 123 -12.06 23.75 -12.02
N ILE A 124 -13.06 23.37 -11.20
CA ILE A 124 -12.91 23.14 -9.77
C ILE A 124 -11.86 22.06 -9.52
N SER A 125 -11.90 20.94 -10.25
CA SER A 125 -10.90 19.88 -10.13
C SER A 125 -9.48 20.37 -10.35
N LYS A 126 -9.26 21.16 -11.43
CA LYS A 126 -7.95 21.76 -11.71
C LYS A 126 -7.51 22.74 -10.63
N GLN A 127 -8.41 23.63 -10.20
CA GLN A 127 -8.09 24.62 -9.17
C GLN A 127 -7.82 23.96 -7.81
N PHE A 128 -8.66 23.01 -7.43
CA PHE A 128 -8.51 22.26 -6.19
C PHE A 128 -7.20 21.49 -6.15
N TYR A 129 -6.85 20.83 -7.25
CA TYR A 129 -5.56 20.15 -7.37
C TYR A 129 -4.39 21.12 -7.29
N SER A 130 -4.48 22.28 -7.99
CA SER A 130 -3.45 23.32 -7.97
C SER A 130 -3.25 23.92 -6.58
N GLU A 131 -4.33 24.18 -5.83
CA GLU A 131 -4.23 24.69 -4.46
C GLU A 131 -3.71 23.64 -3.50
N LYS A 132 -4.14 22.38 -3.61
CA LYS A 132 -3.56 21.27 -2.85
C LYS A 132 -2.04 21.20 -3.03
N GLN A 133 -1.53 21.52 -4.22
CA GLN A 133 -0.09 21.64 -4.46
C GLN A 133 0.52 22.93 -3.89
N SER A 134 -0.27 24.01 -3.75
CA SER A 134 0.23 25.32 -3.30
C SER A 134 0.21 25.51 -1.79
N PHE A 135 -0.67 24.81 -1.05
CA PHE A 135 -0.77 24.85 0.41
C PHE A 135 0.08 23.80 1.11
N GLY A 136 0.55 22.77 0.39
CA GLY A 136 1.69 21.96 0.81
C GLY A 136 2.97 22.64 0.33
N ALA A 137 4.05 22.56 1.09
CA ALA A 137 5.37 22.84 0.54
C ALA A 137 5.47 22.11 -0.81
N PRO A 138 6.11 22.70 -1.86
CA PRO A 138 6.13 22.11 -3.19
C PRO A 138 6.63 20.66 -3.04
N GLY A 139 5.74 19.70 -3.24
CA GLY A 139 6.07 18.28 -3.14
C GLY A 139 5.19 17.40 -2.27
N ASP A 140 4.17 17.89 -1.57
CA ASP A 140 3.38 17.04 -0.65
C ASP A 140 2.20 16.33 -1.32
N CYS A 141 2.42 15.60 -2.42
CA CYS A 141 1.45 14.58 -2.81
C CYS A 141 1.55 13.36 -1.86
N ALA A 142 0.47 12.61 -1.69
CA ALA A 142 0.45 11.44 -0.81
C ALA A 142 1.59 10.44 -1.13
N GLU A 143 1.94 10.30 -2.41
CA GLU A 143 3.05 9.45 -2.87
C GLU A 143 4.39 9.94 -2.32
N GLU A 144 4.66 11.25 -2.30
CA GLU A 144 5.91 11.81 -1.79
C GLU A 144 6.04 11.65 -0.28
N ILE A 145 4.96 11.89 0.48
CA ILE A 145 4.95 11.65 1.92
C ILE A 145 5.22 10.18 2.24
N LEU A 146 4.63 9.25 1.48
CA LEU A 146 4.88 7.82 1.66
C LEU A 146 6.29 7.43 1.23
N LEU A 147 6.84 8.04 0.18
CA LEU A 147 8.24 7.86 -0.21
C LEU A 147 9.19 8.35 0.90
N ASP A 148 8.92 9.53 1.46
CA ASP A 148 9.69 10.06 2.57
C ASP A 148 9.61 9.17 3.81
N LEU A 149 8.45 8.55 4.05
CA LEU A 149 8.27 7.59 5.12
C LEU A 149 9.11 6.33 4.90
N ILE A 150 9.08 5.74 3.71
CA ILE A 150 9.89 4.57 3.34
C ILE A 150 11.40 4.88 3.40
N LEU A 151 11.78 6.11 3.02
CA LEU A 151 13.17 6.56 3.09
C LEU A 151 13.61 6.90 4.53
N GLY A 152 12.67 6.95 5.49
CA GLY A 152 12.96 7.26 6.89
C GLY A 152 13.34 8.72 7.11
N ARG A 153 12.73 9.64 6.37
CA ARG A 153 12.98 11.09 6.46
C ARG A 153 12.19 11.78 7.57
N PHE A 154 11.28 11.06 8.24
CA PHE A 154 10.58 11.58 9.40
C PHE A 154 11.38 11.29 10.66
N GLU A 155 11.61 12.32 11.47
CA GLU A 155 12.33 12.20 12.75
C GLU A 155 11.50 11.39 13.77
N ASP A 156 10.19 11.63 13.80
CA ASP A 156 9.26 10.95 14.69
C ASP A 156 7.84 10.85 14.11
N LYS A 157 6.99 10.11 14.81
CA LYS A 157 5.59 9.90 14.46
C LYS A 157 4.75 11.19 14.56
N ALA A 158 5.12 12.14 15.42
CA ALA A 158 4.39 13.38 15.59
C ALA A 158 4.58 14.27 14.35
N THR A 159 5.80 14.37 13.84
CA THR A 159 6.14 15.06 12.59
C THR A 159 5.42 14.45 11.39
N PHE A 160 5.37 13.10 11.31
CA PHE A 160 4.58 12.43 10.28
C PHE A 160 3.10 12.77 10.37
N LYS A 161 2.49 12.70 11.56
CA LYS A 161 1.08 13.07 11.76
C LYS A 161 0.79 14.53 11.42
N LEU A 162 1.68 15.44 11.76
CA LEU A 162 1.54 16.85 11.42
C LEU A 162 1.54 17.06 9.90
N ARG A 163 2.47 16.41 9.18
CA ARG A 163 2.59 16.53 7.73
C ARG A 163 1.44 15.87 6.97
N THR A 164 0.87 14.81 7.53
CA THR A 164 -0.32 14.14 6.94
C THR A 164 -1.63 14.81 7.32
N SER A 165 -1.64 15.69 8.33
CA SER A 165 -2.83 16.42 8.77
C SER A 165 -3.40 17.24 7.61
N GLY A 166 -4.72 17.08 7.35
CA GLY A 166 -5.40 17.74 6.22
C GLY A 166 -5.14 17.13 4.84
N THR A 167 -4.34 16.05 4.75
CA THR A 167 -4.16 15.29 3.51
C THR A 167 -5.02 14.02 3.52
N PHE A 168 -5.15 13.37 2.35
CA PHE A 168 -5.75 12.04 2.23
C PHE A 168 -5.15 11.03 3.23
N LEU A 169 -3.84 11.13 3.52
CA LEU A 169 -3.13 10.19 4.39
C LEU A 169 -3.56 10.28 5.86
N SER A 170 -4.22 11.35 6.30
CA SER A 170 -4.70 11.46 7.68
C SER A 170 -5.71 10.36 8.06
N ASN A 171 -6.48 9.89 7.09
CA ASN A 171 -7.49 8.84 7.23
C ASN A 171 -7.14 7.56 6.45
N PHE A 172 -5.98 7.52 5.82
CA PHE A 172 -5.54 6.37 5.05
C PHE A 172 -5.05 5.25 5.96
N SER A 173 -5.83 4.20 6.07
CA SER A 173 -5.54 3.04 6.92
C SER A 173 -5.64 1.75 6.12
N PRO A 174 -4.65 1.44 5.28
CA PRO A 174 -4.61 0.18 4.56
C PRO A 174 -4.41 -0.98 5.52
N GLU A 175 -5.01 -2.13 5.23
CA GLU A 175 -4.81 -3.32 6.04
C GLU A 175 -3.43 -3.94 5.81
N ARG A 176 -2.95 -3.92 4.56
CA ARG A 176 -1.69 -4.53 4.11
C ARG A 176 -1.12 -3.74 2.94
N PHE A 177 0.08 -4.09 2.54
CA PHE A 177 0.58 -3.75 1.22
C PHE A 177 1.16 -4.97 0.53
N ALA A 178 1.23 -4.90 -0.80
CA ALA A 178 1.95 -5.86 -1.62
C ALA A 178 3.13 -5.17 -2.29
N LEU A 179 4.30 -5.79 -2.25
CA LEU A 179 5.45 -5.42 -3.06
C LEU A 179 5.45 -6.29 -4.31
N LEU A 180 5.26 -5.65 -5.47
CA LEU A 180 5.27 -6.34 -6.77
C LEU A 180 6.48 -5.88 -7.57
N LYS A 181 7.20 -6.83 -8.18
CA LYS A 181 8.29 -6.55 -9.12
C LYS A 181 8.16 -7.42 -10.35
N THR A 182 8.56 -6.89 -11.50
CA THR A 182 8.63 -7.60 -12.78
C THR A 182 10.06 -7.58 -13.30
N ASP A 183 10.43 -8.60 -14.06
CA ASP A 183 11.73 -8.62 -14.76
C ASP A 183 11.68 -7.78 -16.07
N GLY A 184 10.54 -7.14 -16.37
CA GLY A 184 10.36 -6.23 -17.49
C GLY A 184 11.00 -4.85 -17.29
N ASP A 185 10.87 -4.02 -18.31
CA ASP A 185 11.33 -2.64 -18.30
C ASP A 185 10.41 -1.69 -17.50
N GLN A 186 10.73 -0.39 -17.53
CA GLN A 186 9.93 0.65 -16.85
C GLN A 186 8.49 0.74 -17.38
N ASN A 187 8.26 0.37 -18.65
CA ASN A 187 6.92 0.37 -19.23
C ASN A 187 6.08 -0.74 -18.63
N SER A 188 6.66 -1.92 -18.41
CA SER A 188 5.99 -3.05 -17.72
C SER A 188 5.56 -2.68 -16.31
N LEU A 189 6.37 -1.92 -15.56
CA LEU A 189 5.99 -1.40 -14.25
C LEU A 189 4.85 -0.38 -14.32
N ASN A 190 4.85 0.49 -15.34
CA ASN A 190 3.78 1.47 -15.52
C ASN A 190 2.45 0.78 -15.87
N PHE A 191 2.47 -0.25 -16.73
CA PHE A 191 1.29 -1.07 -17.04
C PHE A 191 0.77 -1.79 -15.78
N LEU A 192 1.66 -2.39 -15.01
CA LEU A 192 1.30 -3.05 -13.75
C LEU A 192 0.65 -2.06 -12.77
N LYS A 193 1.24 -0.85 -12.61
CA LYS A 193 0.67 0.20 -11.75
C LYS A 193 -0.72 0.62 -12.22
N ALA A 194 -0.90 0.85 -13.52
CA ALA A 194 -2.18 1.23 -14.10
C ALA A 194 -3.24 0.15 -13.87
N GLU A 195 -2.92 -1.12 -14.15
CA GLU A 195 -3.86 -2.23 -13.96
C GLU A 195 -4.26 -2.41 -12.48
N ILE A 196 -3.32 -2.22 -11.54
CA ILE A 196 -3.64 -2.21 -10.11
C ILE A 196 -4.60 -1.06 -9.78
N SER A 197 -4.33 0.16 -10.26
CA SER A 197 -5.15 1.33 -9.99
C SER A 197 -6.57 1.21 -10.58
N ASP A 198 -6.71 0.57 -11.74
CA ASP A 198 -7.99 0.38 -12.41
C ASP A 198 -8.87 -0.68 -11.71
N ASN A 199 -8.27 -1.70 -11.11
CA ASN A 199 -9.00 -2.79 -10.48
C ASN A 199 -9.20 -2.61 -8.97
N PHE A 200 -8.35 -1.82 -8.30
CA PHE A 200 -8.44 -1.56 -6.87
C PHE A 200 -8.80 -0.10 -6.61
N HIS A 201 -10.09 0.23 -6.73
CA HIS A 201 -10.60 1.56 -6.42
C HIS A 201 -10.30 1.94 -4.96
N ALA A 202 -9.93 3.20 -4.73
CA ALA A 202 -9.47 3.72 -3.44
C ALA A 202 -8.15 3.13 -2.92
N SER A 203 -7.46 2.33 -3.73
CA SER A 203 -6.10 1.87 -3.44
C SER A 203 -5.09 2.92 -3.90
N LEU A 204 -4.07 3.13 -3.09
CA LEU A 204 -2.90 3.88 -3.48
C LEU A 204 -1.81 2.91 -3.93
N SER A 205 -1.19 3.17 -5.07
CA SER A 205 -0.05 2.41 -5.54
C SER A 205 1.14 3.32 -5.79
N LEU A 206 2.27 2.97 -5.20
CA LEU A 206 3.49 3.75 -5.20
C LEU A 206 4.57 3.05 -6.01
N LYS A 207 5.19 3.76 -6.96
CA LYS A 207 6.38 3.25 -7.65
C LYS A 207 7.61 3.59 -6.84
N TYR A 208 8.37 2.57 -6.43
CA TYR A 208 9.60 2.75 -5.67
C TYR A 208 10.67 1.78 -6.15
N LYS A 209 11.84 2.32 -6.55
CA LYS A 209 12.94 1.56 -7.16
C LYS A 209 12.47 0.71 -8.36
N ASP A 210 12.62 -0.60 -8.27
CA ASP A 210 12.29 -1.61 -9.29
C ASP A 210 10.93 -2.27 -9.06
N GLY A 211 10.06 -1.68 -8.22
CA GLY A 211 8.79 -2.28 -7.85
C GLY A 211 7.64 -1.31 -7.66
N ILE A 212 6.48 -1.90 -7.47
CA ILE A 212 5.24 -1.24 -7.09
C ILE A 212 4.87 -1.66 -5.67
N ILE A 213 4.56 -0.70 -4.82
CA ILE A 213 3.97 -0.92 -3.51
C ILE A 213 2.49 -0.61 -3.64
N ALA A 214 1.64 -1.63 -3.61
CA ALA A 214 0.19 -1.50 -3.69
C ALA A 214 -0.40 -1.62 -2.29
N PHE A 215 -1.09 -0.59 -1.81
CA PHE A 215 -1.77 -0.62 -0.52
C PHE A 215 -3.13 -1.29 -0.65
N LEU A 216 -3.42 -2.22 0.22
CA LEU A 216 -4.60 -3.06 0.17
C LEU A 216 -5.50 -2.78 1.36
N HIS A 217 -6.77 -2.53 1.10
CA HIS A 217 -7.82 -2.44 2.11
C HIS A 217 -8.48 -3.81 2.32
N LYS A 218 -9.23 -3.94 3.40
CA LYS A 218 -9.86 -5.20 3.82
C LYS A 218 -10.77 -5.82 2.75
N ASP A 219 -11.40 -4.96 1.94
CA ASP A 219 -12.36 -5.39 0.92
C ASP A 219 -11.71 -5.75 -0.43
N HIS A 220 -10.38 -5.61 -0.53
CA HIS A 220 -9.67 -5.92 -1.77
C HIS A 220 -9.46 -7.42 -1.92
N ASP A 221 -9.78 -7.93 -3.11
CA ASP A 221 -9.59 -9.35 -3.43
C ASP A 221 -8.12 -9.67 -3.75
N ILE A 222 -7.48 -10.42 -2.85
CA ILE A 222 -6.12 -10.90 -3.04
C ILE A 222 -6.01 -11.85 -4.26
N GLY A 223 -7.10 -12.56 -4.59
CA GLY A 223 -7.15 -13.40 -5.79
C GLY A 223 -7.03 -12.59 -7.07
N GLU A 224 -7.68 -11.42 -7.14
CA GLU A 224 -7.56 -10.51 -8.29
C GLU A 224 -6.14 -9.93 -8.39
N LEU A 225 -5.53 -9.53 -7.26
CA LEU A 225 -4.13 -9.07 -7.27
C LEU A 225 -3.18 -10.17 -7.78
N LYS A 226 -3.41 -11.43 -7.40
CA LYS A 226 -2.65 -12.57 -7.91
C LYS A 226 -2.83 -12.77 -9.41
N ALA A 227 -4.05 -12.57 -9.92
CA ALA A 227 -4.34 -12.64 -11.35
C ALA A 227 -3.62 -11.51 -12.12
N ILE A 228 -3.64 -10.28 -11.61
CA ILE A 228 -2.90 -9.14 -12.17
C ILE A 228 -1.40 -9.42 -12.19
N ALA A 229 -0.83 -9.86 -11.06
CA ALA A 229 0.59 -10.21 -11.00
C ALA A 229 0.97 -11.27 -12.04
N LYS A 230 0.14 -12.30 -12.20
CA LYS A 230 0.36 -13.36 -13.20
C LYS A 230 0.31 -12.83 -14.63
N ARG A 231 -0.68 -11.99 -14.98
CA ARG A 231 -0.81 -11.39 -16.32
C ARG A 231 0.41 -10.54 -16.71
N ASN A 232 1.00 -9.86 -15.74
CA ASN A 232 2.16 -8.99 -15.92
C ASN A 232 3.51 -9.68 -15.68
N ALA A 233 3.55 -11.02 -15.56
CA ALA A 233 4.75 -11.77 -15.21
C ALA A 233 5.48 -11.19 -13.97
N ALA A 234 4.72 -10.63 -13.03
CA ALA A 234 5.23 -10.03 -11.81
C ALA A 234 5.24 -11.03 -10.66
N SER A 235 6.28 -10.95 -9.84
CA SER A 235 6.33 -11.60 -8.54
C SER A 235 5.79 -10.67 -7.47
N ALA A 236 5.19 -11.21 -6.41
CA ALA A 236 4.64 -10.43 -5.32
C ALA A 236 4.92 -11.06 -3.95
N VAL A 237 5.14 -10.19 -2.96
CA VAL A 237 5.11 -10.54 -1.53
C VAL A 237 4.13 -9.60 -0.84
N ILE A 238 3.16 -10.16 -0.14
CA ILE A 238 2.14 -9.42 0.62
C ILE A 238 2.61 -9.30 2.07
N SER A 239 2.56 -8.09 2.62
CA SER A 239 2.93 -7.83 4.02
C SER A 239 2.00 -8.53 5.00
N ASP A 240 2.42 -8.65 6.27
CA ASP A 240 1.50 -8.83 7.37
C ASP A 240 0.60 -7.60 7.53
N LYS A 241 -0.36 -7.68 8.43
CA LYS A 241 -1.26 -6.57 8.72
C LYS A 241 -0.48 -5.38 9.24
N LEU A 242 -0.72 -4.21 8.63
CA LEU A 242 -0.16 -2.95 9.09
C LEU A 242 -0.91 -2.51 10.37
N GLU A 243 -0.18 -2.36 11.46
CA GLU A 243 -0.75 -1.81 12.69
C GLU A 243 -0.76 -0.27 12.65
N ASP A 244 0.27 0.31 12.06
CA ASP A 244 0.42 1.75 11.89
C ASP A 244 1.16 2.07 10.59
N LEU A 245 0.64 3.04 9.84
CA LEU A 245 1.27 3.45 8.59
C LEU A 245 2.69 4.01 8.81
N TYR A 246 2.97 4.58 9.99
CA TYR A 246 4.30 5.08 10.35
C TYR A 246 5.38 3.98 10.36
N ASP A 247 4.99 2.74 10.60
CA ASP A 247 5.90 1.58 10.57
C ASP A 247 6.23 1.07 9.16
N LEU A 248 5.68 1.69 8.12
CA LEU A 248 5.82 1.27 6.72
C LEU A 248 7.27 1.00 6.29
N LYS A 249 8.23 1.84 6.74
CA LYS A 249 9.65 1.63 6.42
C LYS A 249 10.14 0.27 6.89
N ARG A 250 9.91 -0.06 8.18
CA ARG A 250 10.33 -1.32 8.80
C ARG A 250 9.70 -2.51 8.09
N ASP A 251 8.41 -2.40 7.79
CA ASP A 251 7.65 -3.48 7.19
C ASP A 251 8.02 -3.66 5.71
N TYR A 252 8.25 -2.55 4.98
CA TYR A 252 8.78 -2.59 3.62
C TYR A 252 10.17 -3.25 3.56
N GLU A 253 11.09 -2.89 4.44
CA GLU A 253 12.42 -3.52 4.49
C GLU A 253 12.32 -5.03 4.71
N SER A 254 11.41 -5.46 5.58
CA SER A 254 11.17 -6.87 5.88
C SER A 254 10.60 -7.62 4.66
N VAL A 255 9.60 -7.04 4.00
CA VAL A 255 8.98 -7.60 2.80
C VAL A 255 9.98 -7.63 1.63
N ASN A 256 10.81 -6.59 1.48
CA ASN A 256 11.84 -6.58 0.44
C ASN A 256 12.92 -7.63 0.66
N ILE A 257 13.34 -7.87 1.90
CA ILE A 257 14.26 -8.98 2.24
C ILE A 257 13.64 -10.33 1.87
N ALA A 258 12.36 -10.54 2.20
CA ALA A 258 11.63 -11.77 1.82
C ALA A 258 11.57 -11.92 0.30
N PHE A 259 11.29 -10.82 -0.41
CA PHE A 259 11.22 -10.81 -1.87
C PHE A 259 12.56 -11.23 -2.50
N ASP A 260 13.66 -10.61 -2.08
CA ASP A 260 15.01 -10.93 -2.60
C ASP A 260 15.41 -12.38 -2.29
N TYR A 261 15.06 -12.87 -1.11
CA TYR A 261 15.26 -14.27 -0.74
C TYR A 261 14.54 -15.25 -1.68
N LEU A 262 13.24 -14.98 -1.97
CA LEU A 262 12.44 -15.83 -2.85
C LEU A 262 12.95 -15.77 -4.30
N LYS A 263 13.32 -14.59 -4.78
CA LYS A 263 13.86 -14.38 -6.13
C LYS A 263 15.16 -15.18 -6.34
N ASN A 264 16.05 -15.18 -5.37
CA ASN A 264 17.33 -15.90 -5.45
C ASN A 264 17.20 -17.45 -5.43
N ARG A 265 16.01 -17.98 -5.18
CA ARG A 265 15.73 -19.41 -5.23
C ARG A 265 15.39 -19.94 -6.63
N ASN A 266 15.60 -19.14 -7.69
CA ASN A 266 15.28 -19.51 -9.08
C ASN A 266 13.82 -19.98 -9.26
N LYS A 267 12.89 -19.47 -8.44
CA LYS A 267 11.46 -19.70 -8.68
C LYS A 267 11.03 -18.85 -9.87
N PRO A 268 10.24 -19.42 -10.81
CA PRO A 268 9.44 -18.60 -11.71
C PRO A 268 8.59 -17.63 -10.87
N ALA A 269 7.94 -16.65 -11.48
CA ALA A 269 7.11 -15.67 -10.77
C ALA A 269 6.34 -16.29 -9.58
N PHE A 270 6.46 -15.66 -8.41
CA PHE A 270 5.88 -16.14 -7.15
C PHE A 270 4.88 -15.13 -6.59
N PHE A 271 3.97 -15.63 -5.77
CA PHE A 271 2.99 -14.82 -5.04
C PHE A 271 2.86 -15.42 -3.64
N GLU A 272 3.50 -14.78 -2.68
CA GLU A 272 3.67 -15.32 -1.32
C GLU A 272 3.29 -14.29 -0.26
N PHE A 273 2.94 -14.76 0.93
CA PHE A 273 2.75 -13.91 2.10
C PHE A 273 4.06 -13.79 2.88
N TYR A 274 4.29 -12.61 3.45
CA TYR A 274 5.46 -12.38 4.30
C TYR A 274 5.50 -13.33 5.49
N SER A 275 4.35 -13.65 6.11
CA SER A 275 4.23 -14.63 7.20
C SER A 275 4.92 -15.98 6.89
N ASP A 276 4.84 -16.43 5.63
CA ASP A 276 5.45 -17.68 5.20
C ASP A 276 6.98 -17.59 5.06
N CYS A 277 7.51 -16.37 5.02
CA CYS A 277 8.93 -16.07 4.87
C CYS A 277 9.55 -15.39 6.10
N SER A 278 8.75 -15.01 7.10
CA SER A 278 9.16 -14.19 8.23
C SER A 278 10.33 -14.74 9.02
N LEU A 279 10.37 -16.04 9.23
CA LEU A 279 11.48 -16.73 9.92
C LEU A 279 12.81 -16.54 9.17
N MET A 280 12.77 -16.55 7.86
CA MET A 280 13.96 -16.36 7.02
C MET A 280 14.47 -14.93 7.07
N VAL A 281 13.56 -13.97 7.08
CA VAL A 281 13.90 -12.55 7.25
C VAL A 281 14.52 -12.31 8.61
N LEU A 282 13.96 -12.93 9.65
CA LEU A 282 14.52 -12.89 11.01
C LEU A 282 15.97 -13.40 11.03
N PHE A 283 16.21 -14.58 10.45
CA PHE A 283 17.55 -15.16 10.40
C PHE A 283 18.52 -14.28 9.61
N LYS A 284 18.08 -13.72 8.48
CA LYS A 284 18.92 -12.81 7.69
C LYS A 284 19.28 -11.57 8.49
N ARG A 285 18.34 -10.92 9.17
CA ARG A 285 18.61 -9.77 10.05
C ARG A 285 19.56 -10.10 11.18
N ILE A 286 19.37 -11.23 11.87
CA ILE A 286 20.29 -11.70 12.91
C ILE A 286 21.71 -11.86 12.36
N ASN A 287 21.84 -12.43 11.15
CA ASN A 287 23.15 -12.59 10.54
C ASN A 287 23.81 -11.25 10.18
N ASP A 288 23.04 -10.33 9.59
CA ASP A 288 23.55 -9.05 9.08
C ASP A 288 23.87 -8.06 10.23
N GLU A 289 23.05 -8.02 11.27
CA GLU A 289 23.19 -7.05 12.38
C GLU A 289 24.10 -7.56 13.51
N ILE A 290 24.01 -8.84 13.88
CA ILE A 290 24.69 -9.42 15.04
C ILE A 290 25.88 -10.28 14.60
N GLY A 291 25.84 -10.81 13.39
CA GLY A 291 26.85 -11.75 12.90
C GLY A 291 26.90 -13.04 13.73
N PHE A 292 25.71 -13.55 14.11
CA PHE A 292 25.59 -14.73 14.97
C PHE A 292 26.24 -15.96 14.34
N LYS A 293 27.32 -16.47 14.97
CA LYS A 293 28.16 -17.55 14.42
C LYS A 293 28.46 -18.58 15.50
N ASP A 294 28.59 -19.80 15.05
CA ASP A 294 29.09 -20.90 15.87
C ASP A 294 30.18 -21.66 15.10
N ASP A 295 31.32 -21.90 15.77
CA ASP A 295 32.47 -22.52 15.11
C ASP A 295 32.25 -23.97 14.71
N LYS A 296 31.46 -24.72 15.48
CA LYS A 296 31.11 -26.11 15.15
C LYS A 296 30.18 -26.18 13.92
N ILE A 297 29.18 -25.32 13.88
CA ILE A 297 28.27 -25.21 12.71
C ILE A 297 29.03 -24.73 11.47
N ARG A 298 29.96 -23.76 11.64
CA ARG A 298 30.83 -23.32 10.54
C ARG A 298 31.73 -24.45 10.02
N ALA A 299 32.25 -25.29 10.91
CA ALA A 299 33.01 -26.47 10.52
C ALA A 299 32.16 -27.46 9.68
N ILE A 300 30.89 -27.67 10.07
CA ILE A 300 29.93 -28.47 9.26
C ILE A 300 29.71 -27.80 7.91
N SER A 301 29.50 -26.50 7.84
CA SER A 301 29.30 -25.76 6.59
C SER A 301 30.50 -25.90 5.64
N ASN A 302 31.71 -25.78 6.16
CA ASN A 302 32.94 -26.00 5.40
C ASN A 302 33.05 -27.45 4.89
N TYR A 303 32.68 -28.40 5.74
CA TYR A 303 32.64 -29.82 5.35
C TYR A 303 31.61 -30.08 4.24
N ASP A 304 30.42 -29.50 4.37
CA ASP A 304 29.36 -29.58 3.35
C ASP A 304 29.83 -28.99 2.02
N ALA A 305 30.54 -27.86 2.05
CA ALA A 305 31.10 -27.21 0.85
C ALA A 305 32.14 -28.08 0.16
N ALA A 306 32.97 -28.83 0.93
CA ALA A 306 33.99 -29.70 0.40
C ALA A 306 33.45 -31.05 -0.13
N THR A 307 32.38 -31.56 0.48
CA THR A 307 31.89 -32.93 0.21
C THR A 307 30.52 -33.03 -0.43
N GLY A 308 29.77 -31.95 -0.46
CA GLY A 308 28.36 -31.93 -0.92
C GLY A 308 27.38 -32.65 0.02
N SER A 309 27.74 -32.87 1.30
CA SER A 309 27.04 -33.80 2.22
C SER A 309 25.70 -33.25 2.78
N LYS A 310 25.43 -31.93 2.76
CA LYS A 310 24.19 -31.32 3.25
C LYS A 310 23.89 -31.56 4.74
N LEU A 311 24.92 -31.59 5.60
CA LEU A 311 24.75 -31.82 7.04
C LEU A 311 24.05 -30.66 7.73
N CYS A 312 24.41 -29.37 7.42
CA CYS A 312 23.73 -28.20 7.96
C CYS A 312 22.23 -28.20 7.66
N LEU A 313 21.88 -28.49 6.41
CA LEU A 313 20.48 -28.56 6.00
C LEU A 313 19.75 -29.69 6.71
N THR A 314 20.44 -30.82 6.90
CA THR A 314 19.87 -32.00 7.62
C THR A 314 19.61 -31.63 9.09
N LEU A 315 20.56 -30.98 9.75
CA LEU A 315 20.44 -30.57 11.15
C LEU A 315 19.27 -29.55 11.33
N TYR A 316 19.20 -28.54 10.50
CA TYR A 316 18.11 -27.56 10.51
C TYR A 316 16.75 -28.25 10.31
N THR A 317 16.62 -29.11 9.29
CA THR A 317 15.37 -29.82 9.01
C THR A 317 15.00 -30.78 10.15
N TYR A 318 15.98 -31.41 10.76
CA TYR A 318 15.77 -32.28 11.92
C TYR A 318 15.16 -31.54 13.10
N PHE A 319 15.62 -30.32 13.37
CA PHE A 319 15.04 -29.44 14.38
C PHE A 319 13.58 -29.04 14.05
N ILE A 320 13.31 -28.62 12.82
CA ILE A 320 11.95 -28.30 12.36
C ILE A 320 10.99 -29.48 12.53
N CYS A 321 11.49 -30.68 12.26
CA CYS A 321 10.72 -31.92 12.39
C CYS A 321 10.63 -32.46 13.83
N GLY A 322 11.04 -31.67 14.84
CA GLY A 322 10.99 -32.05 16.25
C GLY A 322 11.83 -33.26 16.59
N GLY A 323 12.96 -33.48 15.90
CA GLY A 323 13.85 -34.61 16.09
C GLY A 323 13.38 -35.91 15.44
N SER A 324 12.38 -35.86 14.55
CA SER A 324 11.85 -37.05 13.87
C SER A 324 12.66 -37.40 12.63
N LEU A 325 13.38 -38.56 12.65
CA LEU A 325 14.15 -39.05 11.52
C LEU A 325 13.26 -39.31 10.28
N ASN A 326 12.04 -39.82 10.48
CA ASN A 326 11.12 -40.11 9.39
C ASN A 326 10.65 -38.82 8.70
N LYS A 327 10.10 -37.87 9.47
CA LYS A 327 9.63 -36.59 8.94
C LYS A 327 10.78 -35.82 8.27
N THR A 328 11.96 -35.84 8.85
CA THR A 328 13.16 -35.22 8.25
C THR A 328 13.52 -35.85 6.91
N GLY A 329 13.44 -37.18 6.83
CA GLY A 329 13.68 -37.90 5.58
C GLY A 329 12.67 -37.54 4.49
N GLU A 330 11.39 -37.51 4.83
CA GLU A 330 10.32 -37.09 3.93
C GLU A 330 10.55 -35.66 3.42
N MET A 331 10.86 -34.74 4.33
CA MET A 331 11.05 -33.30 3.98
C MET A 331 12.31 -33.06 3.13
N LEU A 332 13.36 -33.88 3.30
CA LEU A 332 14.60 -33.81 2.52
C LEU A 332 14.61 -34.74 1.29
N PHE A 333 13.50 -35.44 1.00
CA PHE A 333 13.40 -36.43 -0.08
C PHE A 333 14.53 -37.46 0.00
N THR A 334 14.81 -38.01 1.21
CA THR A 334 15.85 -39.00 1.45
C THR A 334 15.38 -40.04 2.43
N HIS A 335 16.08 -41.20 2.45
CA HIS A 335 15.72 -42.28 3.37
C HIS A 335 16.09 -41.95 4.81
N ARG A 336 15.27 -42.41 5.79
CA ARG A 336 15.51 -42.20 7.22
C ARG A 336 16.93 -42.60 7.67
N ASN A 337 17.47 -43.69 7.10
CA ASN A 337 18.80 -44.19 7.46
C ASN A 337 19.90 -43.21 7.04
N THR A 338 19.71 -42.47 5.94
CA THR A 338 20.63 -41.41 5.53
C THR A 338 20.57 -40.23 6.52
N VAL A 339 19.37 -39.87 6.99
CA VAL A 339 19.21 -38.83 8.03
C VAL A 339 19.90 -39.29 9.31
N GLN A 340 19.64 -40.53 9.75
CA GLN A 340 20.26 -41.11 10.95
C GLN A 340 21.79 -41.11 10.86
N TYR A 341 22.35 -41.51 9.72
CA TYR A 341 23.78 -41.44 9.48
C TYR A 341 24.33 -40.02 9.59
N ARG A 342 23.66 -39.05 8.96
CA ARG A 342 24.08 -37.65 9.00
C ARG A 342 24.02 -37.06 10.41
N ILE A 343 22.96 -37.35 11.17
CA ILE A 343 22.81 -36.85 12.55
C ILE A 343 23.89 -37.52 13.45
N LYS A 344 24.15 -38.82 13.27
CA LYS A 344 25.23 -39.52 13.98
C LYS A 344 26.60 -38.88 13.69
N LYS A 345 26.87 -38.62 12.42
CA LYS A 345 28.11 -37.91 11.99
C LYS A 345 28.24 -36.53 12.58
N ILE A 346 27.17 -35.75 12.63
CA ILE A 346 27.15 -34.44 13.27
C ILE A 346 27.53 -34.53 14.75
N LYS A 347 27.01 -35.53 15.45
CA LYS A 347 27.29 -35.75 16.86
C LYS A 347 28.74 -36.22 17.09
N GLU A 348 29.25 -37.15 16.30
CA GLU A 348 30.56 -37.80 16.51
C GLU A 348 31.71 -36.93 15.99
N ASP A 349 31.59 -36.36 14.78
CA ASP A 349 32.70 -35.66 14.12
C ASP A 349 32.75 -34.15 14.49
N PHE A 350 31.61 -33.54 14.88
CA PHE A 350 31.50 -32.10 15.15
C PHE A 350 31.12 -31.78 16.60
N ASP A 351 30.96 -32.82 17.44
CA ASP A 351 30.62 -32.68 18.87
C ASP A 351 29.38 -31.75 19.08
N ILE A 352 28.32 -32.01 18.29
CA ILE A 352 27.03 -31.36 18.41
C ILE A 352 25.97 -32.40 18.78
N ASP A 353 25.41 -32.30 19.99
CA ASP A 353 24.25 -33.11 20.36
C ASP A 353 22.96 -32.33 20.01
N PRO A 354 22.21 -32.77 18.97
CA PRO A 354 20.98 -32.10 18.57
C PRO A 354 19.85 -32.20 19.61
N LEU A 355 20.03 -33.06 20.61
CA LEU A 355 19.06 -33.31 21.69
C LEU A 355 19.37 -32.50 22.95
N ASP A 356 20.48 -31.74 23.00
CA ASP A 356 20.83 -30.87 24.13
C ASP A 356 19.87 -29.63 24.15
N PRO A 357 18.96 -29.53 25.14
CA PRO A 357 18.02 -28.45 25.17
C PRO A 357 18.68 -27.10 25.41
N SER A 358 19.85 -27.06 26.06
CA SER A 358 20.56 -25.82 26.42
C SER A 358 21.18 -25.15 25.20
N LEU A 359 21.49 -25.89 24.16
CA LEU A 359 22.12 -25.42 22.94
C LEU A 359 21.18 -25.46 21.70
N PHE A 360 19.95 -25.97 21.89
CA PHE A 360 18.99 -26.11 20.81
C PHE A 360 18.79 -24.85 19.99
N ALA A 361 18.43 -23.74 20.66
CA ALA A 361 18.16 -22.48 19.98
C ALA A 361 19.37 -21.97 19.21
N LYS A 362 20.56 -22.10 19.78
CA LYS A 362 21.83 -21.70 19.14
C LYS A 362 22.09 -22.50 17.87
N TYR A 363 22.03 -23.83 17.95
CA TYR A 363 22.31 -24.71 16.80
C TYR A 363 21.21 -24.62 15.74
N PHE A 364 19.96 -24.43 16.16
CA PHE A 364 18.84 -24.19 15.25
C PHE A 364 19.07 -22.92 14.40
N ILE A 365 19.35 -21.78 15.04
CA ILE A 365 19.59 -20.50 14.35
C ILE A 365 20.83 -20.62 13.45
N CYS A 366 21.95 -21.09 13.97
CA CYS A 366 23.19 -21.18 13.20
C CYS A 366 23.07 -22.14 12.00
N SER A 367 22.44 -23.31 12.17
CA SER A 367 22.24 -24.25 11.07
C SER A 367 21.27 -23.71 10.01
N ALA A 368 20.25 -22.94 10.42
CA ALA A 368 19.38 -22.22 9.50
C ALA A 368 20.19 -21.22 8.66
N LEU A 369 20.93 -20.33 9.32
CA LEU A 369 21.76 -19.32 8.66
C LEU A 369 22.73 -19.91 7.63
N GLU A 370 23.42 -21.01 7.99
CA GLU A 370 24.35 -21.69 7.07
C GLU A 370 23.61 -22.42 5.91
N SER A 371 22.44 -22.99 6.20
CA SER A 371 21.63 -23.68 5.18
C SER A 371 21.05 -22.74 4.12
N PHE A 372 20.90 -21.47 4.48
CA PHE A 372 20.31 -20.41 3.62
C PHE A 372 21.36 -19.49 2.99
N LYS A 373 22.64 -19.62 3.33
CA LYS A 373 23.70 -18.96 2.56
C LYS A 373 23.60 -19.42 1.11
N GLU A 374 23.48 -18.42 0.22
CA GLU A 374 23.55 -18.68 -1.19
C GLU A 374 24.84 -19.44 -1.49
N ARG A 375 24.72 -20.61 -2.08
CA ARG A 375 25.87 -21.21 -2.75
C ARG A 375 26.16 -20.32 -3.95
N LYS A 376 27.12 -19.41 -3.81
CA LYS A 376 27.75 -18.78 -4.96
C LYS A 376 28.29 -19.91 -5.82
N SER A 377 27.52 -20.26 -6.87
CA SER A 377 27.93 -21.16 -7.95
C SER A 377 28.99 -20.48 -8.80
#